data_dc70755f2e31c0b3081e644b04518e97
#
_entry.id   dc70755f2e31c0b3081e644b04518e97
#
_cell.length_a   1.000
_cell.length_b   1.000
_cell.length_c   1.000
_cell.angle_alpha   90.00
_cell.angle_beta   90.00
_cell.angle_gamma   90.00
#
_symmetry.space_group_name_H-M   'P 1'
#
loop_
_entity.id
_entity.type
_entity.pdbx_description
1 polymer ?
#
loop_
_entity_poly.entity_id
_entity_poly.type
_entity_poly.pdbx_seq_one_letter_code
_entity_poly.pdbx_strand_id
1 'polypeptide(L)'
;MDGLYFLELTKDCRPCSIVTMAAAYSIYEQQRLADLDIAHPLLTGCPVRAIVHHLRVAMETADQPATSTPQNIVSTHLRILGVPHQGGFDDLRVGAPLFAQAPDMSMTKEFYPAVAKLRGRENWQQVEKAIRAVKEAAYENRDDAIWKAYFSDTSQCPKNKDFIARLAEFVS
;
A
#
# COMPACT_ATOMS: atom_id res chain seq x y z
N MET A 1 16.94 -9.25 -21.34
CA MET A 1 16.30 -9.22 -19.98
C MET A 1 15.36 -8.03 -20.00
N ASP A 2 14.10 -8.23 -19.68
CA ASP A 2 13.12 -7.15 -19.62
C ASP A 2 13.37 -6.29 -18.37
N GLY A 3 13.35 -4.96 -18.53
CA GLY A 3 13.60 -4.03 -17.45
C GLY A 3 12.57 -4.14 -16.31
N LEU A 4 11.30 -4.42 -16.63
CA LEU A 4 10.28 -4.67 -15.62
C LEU A 4 10.56 -5.91 -14.79
N TYR A 5 10.96 -7.01 -15.41
CA TYR A 5 11.34 -8.23 -14.72
C TYR A 5 12.54 -8.01 -13.78
N PHE A 6 13.53 -7.23 -14.20
CA PHE A 6 14.64 -6.84 -13.32
C PHE A 6 14.15 -6.02 -12.12
N LEU A 7 13.25 -5.07 -12.35
CA LEU A 7 12.68 -4.25 -11.28
C LEU A 7 11.86 -5.08 -10.27
N GLU A 8 11.14 -6.08 -10.73
CA GLU A 8 10.40 -7.02 -9.88
C GLU A 8 11.33 -7.88 -9.01
N LEU A 9 12.38 -8.44 -9.60
CA LEU A 9 13.36 -9.24 -8.87
C LEU A 9 14.11 -8.44 -7.80
N THR A 10 14.31 -7.15 -8.00
CA THR A 10 15.11 -6.29 -7.10
C THR A 10 14.27 -5.46 -6.15
N LYS A 11 12.94 -5.58 -6.16
CA LYS A 11 12.03 -4.72 -5.38
C LYS A 11 12.36 -4.68 -3.89
N ASP A 12 12.73 -5.81 -3.32
CA ASP A 12 12.98 -5.95 -1.88
C ASP A 12 14.43 -5.57 -1.49
N CYS A 13 15.31 -5.34 -2.48
CA CYS A 13 16.73 -5.04 -2.29
C CYS A 13 17.09 -3.61 -2.68
N ARG A 14 16.13 -2.72 -2.90
CA ARG A 14 16.38 -1.37 -3.41
C ARG A 14 16.70 -0.37 -2.29
N PRO A 15 17.94 0.07 -2.14
CA PRO A 15 18.31 1.10 -1.20
C PRO A 15 18.11 2.53 -1.77
N CYS A 16 17.60 2.68 -2.99
CA CYS A 16 17.56 3.95 -3.71
C CYS A 16 16.27 4.15 -4.50
N SER A 17 15.96 5.40 -4.79
CA SER A 17 14.88 5.76 -5.73
C SER A 17 15.28 5.39 -7.16
N ILE A 18 14.32 4.88 -7.94
CA ILE A 18 14.53 4.47 -9.33
C ILE A 18 13.71 5.38 -10.24
N VAL A 19 14.36 5.89 -11.28
CA VAL A 19 13.73 6.58 -12.40
C VAL A 19 13.88 5.69 -13.62
N THR A 20 12.78 5.37 -14.28
CA THR A 20 12.78 4.57 -15.51
C THR A 20 12.63 5.43 -16.75
N MET A 21 13.19 5.00 -17.87
CA MET A 21 13.05 5.68 -19.16
C MET A 21 12.81 4.66 -20.27
N ALA A 22 11.80 4.90 -21.11
CA ALA A 22 11.49 4.09 -22.27
C ALA A 22 10.99 4.93 -23.45
N ALA A 23 11.00 4.37 -24.66
CA ALA A 23 10.44 5.04 -25.83
C ALA A 23 8.92 5.21 -25.75
N ALA A 24 8.26 4.24 -25.14
CA ALA A 24 6.85 4.26 -24.82
C ALA A 24 6.60 3.33 -23.63
N TYR A 25 5.49 3.55 -22.92
CA TYR A 25 4.97 2.66 -21.91
C TYR A 25 3.56 2.26 -22.27
N SER A 26 3.30 0.96 -22.32
CA SER A 26 1.94 0.45 -22.40
C SER A 26 1.18 0.72 -21.08
N ILE A 27 -0.14 0.65 -21.11
CA ILE A 27 -0.98 0.79 -19.91
C ILE A 27 -0.58 -0.27 -18.87
N TYR A 28 -0.28 -1.48 -19.31
CA TYR A 28 0.18 -2.58 -18.44
C TYR A 28 1.51 -2.23 -17.74
N GLU A 29 2.50 -1.73 -18.47
CA GLU A 29 3.80 -1.34 -17.91
C GLU A 29 3.68 -0.18 -16.93
N GLN A 30 2.84 0.82 -17.24
CA GLN A 30 2.55 1.92 -16.31
C GLN A 30 1.94 1.41 -15.00
N GLN A 31 0.98 0.49 -15.09
CA GLN A 31 0.37 -0.15 -13.91
C GLN A 31 1.43 -0.88 -13.08
N ARG A 32 2.28 -1.69 -13.73
CA ARG A 32 3.34 -2.45 -13.05
C ARG A 32 4.40 -1.54 -12.41
N LEU A 33 4.77 -0.43 -13.04
CA LEU A 33 5.67 0.56 -12.45
C LEU A 33 5.04 1.24 -11.22
N ALA A 34 3.76 1.55 -11.28
CA ALA A 34 3.02 2.08 -10.13
C ALA A 34 2.96 1.06 -8.97
N ASP A 35 2.72 -0.22 -9.27
CA ASP A 35 2.72 -1.32 -8.28
C ASP A 35 4.10 -1.51 -7.61
N LEU A 36 5.16 -1.11 -8.31
CA LEU A 36 6.54 -1.16 -7.83
C LEU A 36 6.99 0.15 -7.13
N ASP A 37 6.08 1.09 -6.86
CA ASP A 37 6.38 2.43 -6.32
C ASP A 37 7.38 3.24 -7.18
N ILE A 38 7.46 2.95 -8.47
CA ILE A 38 8.26 3.72 -9.40
C ILE A 38 7.39 4.87 -9.92
N ALA A 39 7.47 5.99 -9.23
CA ALA A 39 6.83 7.21 -9.66
C ALA A 39 7.61 7.82 -10.84
N HIS A 40 6.88 8.39 -11.79
CA HIS A 40 7.45 9.21 -12.85
C HIS A 40 8.30 8.48 -13.90
N PRO A 41 7.73 7.50 -14.65
CA PRO A 41 8.41 6.96 -15.82
C PRO A 41 8.62 8.07 -16.87
N LEU A 42 9.85 8.20 -17.36
CA LEU A 42 10.23 9.18 -18.36
C LEU A 42 10.16 8.58 -19.76
N LEU A 43 9.77 9.40 -20.74
CA LEU A 43 9.87 9.01 -22.14
C LEU A 43 11.24 9.43 -22.71
N THR A 44 11.84 8.57 -23.54
CA THR A 44 13.01 8.95 -24.31
C THR A 44 12.66 10.11 -25.26
N GLY A 45 13.50 11.15 -25.25
CA GLY A 45 13.22 12.37 -25.99
C GLY A 45 12.58 13.49 -25.19
N CYS A 46 12.26 13.27 -23.90
CA CYS A 46 11.85 14.37 -23.06
C CYS A 46 13.01 15.38 -22.87
N PRO A 47 12.71 16.67 -22.70
CA PRO A 47 13.72 17.71 -22.52
C PRO A 47 14.62 17.41 -21.31
N VAL A 48 15.93 17.69 -21.42
CA VAL A 48 16.91 17.48 -20.33
C VAL A 48 16.47 18.10 -19.03
N ARG A 49 15.84 19.30 -19.06
CA ARG A 49 15.30 19.96 -17.87
C ARG A 49 14.23 19.13 -17.14
N ALA A 50 13.42 18.37 -17.90
CA ALA A 50 12.42 17.48 -17.31
C ALA A 50 13.11 16.29 -16.63
N ILE A 51 14.13 15.71 -17.25
CA ILE A 51 14.95 14.65 -16.65
C ILE A 51 15.57 15.14 -15.35
N VAL A 52 16.23 16.32 -15.38
CA VAL A 52 16.85 16.92 -14.19
C VAL A 52 15.83 17.20 -13.09
N HIS A 53 14.63 17.69 -13.45
CA HIS A 53 13.56 17.90 -12.48
C HIS A 53 13.14 16.58 -11.81
N HIS A 54 12.87 15.53 -12.56
CA HIS A 54 12.49 14.23 -12.02
C HIS A 54 13.59 13.59 -11.17
N LEU A 55 14.85 13.70 -11.61
CA LEU A 55 15.99 13.25 -10.79
C LEU A 55 16.10 14.02 -9.49
N ARG A 56 15.92 15.34 -9.50
CA ARG A 56 15.94 16.15 -8.29
C ARG A 56 14.82 15.75 -7.33
N VAL A 57 13.57 15.59 -7.81
CA VAL A 57 12.45 15.11 -7.01
C VAL A 57 12.75 13.73 -6.43
N ALA A 58 13.30 12.81 -7.24
CA ALA A 58 13.68 11.48 -6.77
C ALA A 58 14.78 11.52 -5.70
N MET A 59 15.76 12.45 -5.82
CA MET A 59 16.81 12.65 -4.81
C MET A 59 16.27 13.28 -3.54
N GLU A 60 15.42 14.29 -3.64
CA GLU A 60 14.77 14.93 -2.49
C GLU A 60 13.88 13.95 -1.71
N THR A 61 13.25 13.02 -2.41
CA THR A 61 12.48 11.93 -1.78
C THR A 61 13.38 10.79 -1.27
N ALA A 62 14.60 10.63 -1.79
CA ALA A 62 15.58 9.64 -1.32
C ALA A 62 16.35 10.11 -0.08
N ASP A 63 16.61 11.41 0.05
CA ASP A 63 17.22 12.04 1.26
C ASP A 63 16.23 12.17 2.43
N GLN A 64 14.95 12.06 2.17
CA GLN A 64 14.08 11.60 3.23
C GLN A 64 14.44 10.11 3.42
N PRO A 65 15.06 9.73 4.58
CA PRO A 65 15.11 8.32 4.93
C PRO A 65 13.71 7.83 4.65
N ALA A 66 13.56 6.69 3.97
CA ALA A 66 12.24 6.11 3.79
C ALA A 66 11.64 6.14 5.18
N THR A 67 11.05 7.28 5.50
CA THR A 67 10.36 7.48 6.75
C THR A 67 9.30 6.46 6.59
N SER A 68 9.53 5.34 7.24
CA SER A 68 8.57 4.28 7.38
C SER A 68 7.41 4.93 8.11
N THR A 69 6.73 5.82 7.35
CA THR A 69 5.52 6.40 7.90
C THR A 69 4.64 5.22 8.23
N PRO A 70 3.96 5.24 9.36
CA PRO A 70 3.04 4.18 9.71
C PRO A 70 2.17 3.74 8.53
N GLN A 71 1.76 4.68 7.67
CA GLN A 71 0.99 4.40 6.47
C GLN A 71 1.76 3.59 5.41
N ASN A 72 3.06 3.83 5.24
CA ASN A 72 3.89 3.08 4.28
C ASN A 72 4.15 1.66 4.78
N ILE A 73 4.38 1.49 6.08
CA ILE A 73 4.51 0.17 6.70
C ILE A 73 3.22 -0.63 6.47
N VAL A 74 2.06 -0.05 6.78
CA VAL A 74 0.76 -0.70 6.54
C VAL A 74 0.58 -1.05 5.07
N SER A 75 0.91 -0.15 4.14
CA SER A 75 0.82 -0.42 2.69
C SER A 75 1.64 -1.63 2.27
N THR A 76 2.86 -1.76 2.81
CA THR A 76 3.73 -2.92 2.54
C THR A 76 3.07 -4.22 3.00
N HIS A 77 2.55 -4.25 4.23
CA HIS A 77 1.88 -5.44 4.76
C HIS A 77 0.58 -5.79 4.01
N LEU A 78 -0.19 -4.78 3.59
CA LEU A 78 -1.38 -4.98 2.76
C LEU A 78 -1.04 -5.62 1.41
N ARG A 79 0.05 -5.19 0.77
CA ARG A 79 0.54 -5.79 -0.49
C ARG A 79 1.01 -7.23 -0.29
N ILE A 80 1.78 -7.51 0.77
CA ILE A 80 2.21 -8.87 1.13
C ILE A 80 1.01 -9.80 1.32
N LEU A 81 -0.05 -9.32 1.96
CA LEU A 81 -1.29 -10.07 2.17
C LEU A 81 -2.15 -10.20 0.90
N GLY A 82 -1.76 -9.57 -0.22
CA GLY A 82 -2.49 -9.61 -1.47
C GLY A 82 -3.77 -8.75 -1.47
N VAL A 83 -3.86 -7.75 -0.60
CA VAL A 83 -5.03 -6.85 -0.55
C VAL A 83 -5.10 -6.01 -1.82
N PRO A 84 -6.20 -6.06 -2.58
CA PRO A 84 -6.34 -5.31 -3.83
C PRO A 84 -6.34 -3.80 -3.56
N HIS A 85 -5.65 -3.05 -4.45
CA HIS A 85 -5.50 -1.60 -4.34
C HIS A 85 -6.80 -0.88 -4.74
N GLN A 86 -7.78 -0.91 -3.87
CA GLN A 86 -9.11 -0.29 -4.01
C GLN A 86 -9.39 0.61 -2.80
N GLY A 87 -10.55 1.26 -2.76
CA GLY A 87 -10.90 2.21 -1.70
C GLY A 87 -10.71 1.71 -0.26
N GLY A 88 -10.96 0.42 -0.01
CA GLY A 88 -10.71 -0.22 1.29
C GLY A 88 -9.22 -0.37 1.65
N PHE A 89 -8.33 -0.47 0.66
CA PHE A 89 -6.88 -0.46 0.88
C PHE A 89 -6.44 0.85 1.53
N ASP A 90 -6.87 1.98 0.97
CA ASP A 90 -6.55 3.29 1.54
C ASP A 90 -7.21 3.53 2.90
N ASP A 91 -8.41 2.99 3.11
CA ASP A 91 -9.08 3.06 4.42
C ASP A 91 -8.29 2.30 5.49
N LEU A 92 -7.73 1.12 5.16
CA LEU A 92 -6.83 0.35 6.02
C LEU A 92 -5.49 1.07 6.25
N ARG A 93 -4.91 1.65 5.20
CA ARG A 93 -3.64 2.38 5.27
C ARG A 93 -3.70 3.54 6.27
N VAL A 94 -4.81 4.26 6.32
CA VAL A 94 -5.04 5.37 7.25
C VAL A 94 -5.53 4.85 8.61
N GLY A 95 -6.36 3.83 8.62
CA GLY A 95 -7.02 3.33 9.81
C GLY A 95 -6.11 2.53 10.75
N ALA A 96 -5.21 1.69 10.22
CA ALA A 96 -4.38 0.85 11.07
C ALA A 96 -3.44 1.68 11.99
N PRO A 97 -2.76 2.74 11.53
CA PRO A 97 -2.02 3.64 12.42
C PRO A 97 -2.89 4.35 13.46
N LEU A 98 -4.11 4.69 13.10
CA LEU A 98 -5.07 5.28 14.05
C LEU A 98 -5.46 4.27 15.13
N PHE A 99 -5.72 3.02 14.75
CA PHE A 99 -6.04 1.94 15.68
C PHE A 99 -4.86 1.61 16.61
N ALA A 100 -3.62 1.69 16.12
CA ALA A 100 -2.40 1.49 16.92
C ALA A 100 -2.31 2.51 18.09
N GLN A 101 -2.77 3.75 17.89
CA GLN A 101 -2.78 4.78 18.93
C GLN A 101 -3.86 4.58 20.01
N ALA A 102 -4.94 3.87 19.69
CA ALA A 102 -6.07 3.63 20.60
C ALA A 102 -6.69 2.23 20.32
N PRO A 103 -6.05 1.13 20.74
CA PRO A 103 -6.49 -0.23 20.41
C PRO A 103 -7.86 -0.62 20.98
N ASP A 104 -8.29 0.05 22.02
CA ASP A 104 -9.57 -0.21 22.71
C ASP A 104 -10.76 0.51 22.08
N MET A 105 -10.51 1.32 21.01
CA MET A 105 -11.60 2.08 20.39
C MET A 105 -12.69 1.17 19.80
N SER A 106 -13.91 1.63 19.93
CA SER A 106 -15.08 0.95 19.35
C SER A 106 -15.07 1.06 17.84
N MET A 107 -15.17 -0.08 17.14
CA MET A 107 -15.15 -0.10 15.67
C MET A 107 -16.23 0.77 15.03
N THR A 108 -17.47 0.64 15.49
CA THR A 108 -18.62 1.34 14.90
C THR A 108 -18.83 2.75 15.41
N LYS A 109 -18.46 3.03 16.67
CA LYS A 109 -18.69 4.34 17.28
C LYS A 109 -17.52 5.31 17.06
N GLU A 110 -16.29 4.78 16.91
CA GLU A 110 -15.07 5.60 16.91
C GLU A 110 -14.22 5.34 15.66
N PHE A 111 -13.80 4.11 15.41
CA PHE A 111 -12.85 3.79 14.34
C PHE A 111 -13.38 4.14 12.95
N TYR A 112 -14.48 3.51 12.52
CA TYR A 112 -15.00 3.76 11.17
C TYR A 112 -15.43 5.21 10.94
N PRO A 113 -16.07 5.92 11.91
CA PRO A 113 -16.33 7.34 11.76
C PRO A 113 -15.07 8.20 11.63
N ALA A 114 -14.01 7.90 12.40
CA ALA A 114 -12.75 8.62 12.31
C ALA A 114 -12.07 8.43 10.95
N VAL A 115 -12.00 7.18 10.45
CA VAL A 115 -11.48 6.88 9.11
C VAL A 115 -12.33 7.56 8.02
N ALA A 116 -13.66 7.52 8.13
CA ALA A 116 -14.56 8.18 7.20
C ALA A 116 -14.27 9.69 7.11
N LYS A 117 -14.11 10.35 8.25
CA LYS A 117 -13.75 11.77 8.34
C LYS A 117 -12.41 12.06 7.67
N LEU A 118 -11.38 11.26 7.96
CA LEU A 118 -10.04 11.43 7.37
C LEU A 118 -10.01 11.20 5.86
N ARG A 119 -10.90 10.33 5.36
CA ARG A 119 -11.00 9.98 3.94
C ARG A 119 -12.05 10.82 3.17
N GLY A 120 -12.74 11.74 3.83
CA GLY A 120 -13.79 12.54 3.23
C GLY A 120 -15.00 11.72 2.76
N ARG A 121 -15.31 10.60 3.44
CA ARG A 121 -16.47 9.76 3.13
C ARG A 121 -17.72 10.28 3.86
N GLU A 122 -18.86 10.20 3.20
CA GLU A 122 -20.11 10.70 3.74
C GLU A 122 -20.63 9.89 4.93
N ASN A 123 -20.38 8.57 4.92
CA ASN A 123 -20.79 7.73 6.02
C ASN A 123 -19.76 6.62 6.33
N TRP A 124 -19.75 6.18 7.57
CA TRP A 124 -18.81 5.17 8.09
C TRP A 124 -19.11 3.74 7.59
N GLN A 125 -20.36 3.45 7.18
CA GLN A 125 -20.72 2.13 6.65
C GLN A 125 -20.01 1.85 5.33
N GLN A 126 -19.72 2.89 4.55
CA GLN A 126 -18.92 2.76 3.33
C GLN A 126 -17.49 2.29 3.64
N VAL A 127 -16.89 2.80 4.72
CA VAL A 127 -15.55 2.38 5.18
C VAL A 127 -15.57 0.91 5.61
N GLU A 128 -16.51 0.54 6.47
CA GLU A 128 -16.66 -0.85 6.92
C GLU A 128 -16.82 -1.82 5.75
N LYS A 129 -17.73 -1.50 4.82
CA LYS A 129 -18.01 -2.32 3.64
C LYS A 129 -16.78 -2.42 2.72
N ALA A 130 -16.06 -1.31 2.50
CA ALA A 130 -14.88 -1.28 1.65
C ALA A 130 -13.74 -2.10 2.26
N ILE A 131 -13.46 -1.96 3.55
CA ILE A 131 -12.47 -2.77 4.27
C ILE A 131 -12.82 -4.25 4.21
N ARG A 132 -14.09 -4.60 4.44
CA ARG A 132 -14.56 -5.98 4.38
C ARG A 132 -14.32 -6.56 3.00
N ALA A 133 -14.71 -5.86 1.94
CA ALA A 133 -14.59 -6.33 0.57
C ALA A 133 -13.13 -6.62 0.16
N VAL A 134 -12.19 -5.70 0.45
CA VAL A 134 -10.78 -5.90 0.07
C VAL A 134 -10.10 -6.99 0.90
N LYS A 135 -10.48 -7.14 2.17
CA LYS A 135 -10.00 -8.21 3.04
C LYS A 135 -10.49 -9.58 2.58
N GLU A 136 -11.78 -9.71 2.26
CA GLU A 136 -12.39 -10.96 1.76
C GLU A 136 -11.77 -11.35 0.41
N ALA A 137 -11.59 -10.39 -0.51
CA ALA A 137 -10.93 -10.65 -1.79
C ALA A 137 -9.47 -11.12 -1.62
N ALA A 138 -8.72 -10.52 -0.67
CA ALA A 138 -7.37 -10.97 -0.34
C ALA A 138 -7.37 -12.38 0.27
N TYR A 139 -8.32 -12.68 1.15
CA TYR A 139 -8.46 -13.99 1.77
C TYR A 139 -8.80 -15.10 0.76
N GLU A 140 -9.68 -14.83 -0.20
CA GLU A 140 -10.07 -15.78 -1.25
C GLU A 140 -8.89 -16.15 -2.17
N ASN A 141 -8.00 -15.20 -2.44
CA ASN A 141 -6.83 -15.36 -3.31
C ASN A 141 -5.50 -15.50 -2.56
N ARG A 142 -5.56 -15.85 -1.28
CA ARG A 142 -4.40 -15.81 -0.39
C ARG A 142 -3.34 -16.86 -0.70
N ASP A 143 -2.10 -16.52 -0.40
CA ASP A 143 -1.04 -17.49 -0.13
C ASP A 143 -1.16 -17.97 1.32
N ASP A 144 -1.44 -19.26 1.52
CA ASP A 144 -1.66 -19.83 2.85
C ASP A 144 -0.41 -19.73 3.75
N ALA A 145 0.80 -19.79 3.19
CA ALA A 145 2.03 -19.67 3.97
C ALA A 145 2.19 -18.24 4.52
N ILE A 146 1.93 -17.25 3.68
CA ILE A 146 1.96 -15.84 4.08
C ILE A 146 0.90 -15.57 5.14
N TRP A 147 -0.34 -15.98 4.90
CA TRP A 147 -1.44 -15.70 5.84
C TRP A 147 -1.24 -16.37 7.20
N LYS A 148 -0.65 -17.59 7.25
CA LYS A 148 -0.28 -18.26 8.51
C LYS A 148 0.80 -17.50 9.31
N ALA A 149 1.66 -16.74 8.66
CA ALA A 149 2.63 -15.88 9.34
C ALA A 149 1.97 -14.66 10.01
N TYR A 150 0.80 -14.23 9.51
CA TYR A 150 0.05 -13.08 10.07
C TYR A 150 -1.02 -13.52 11.07
N PHE A 151 -1.72 -14.62 10.80
CA PHE A 151 -2.88 -15.07 11.56
C PHE A 151 -2.70 -16.51 12.01
N SER A 152 -2.86 -16.77 13.30
CA SER A 152 -2.74 -18.10 13.88
C SER A 152 -3.81 -19.08 13.38
N ASP A 153 -5.01 -18.57 13.09
CA ASP A 153 -6.09 -19.33 12.48
C ASP A 153 -6.44 -18.73 11.11
N THR A 154 -6.21 -19.52 10.08
CA THR A 154 -6.52 -19.19 8.68
C THR A 154 -7.67 -20.03 8.11
N SER A 155 -8.36 -20.81 8.95
CA SER A 155 -9.52 -21.61 8.53
C SER A 155 -10.72 -20.75 8.14
N GLN A 156 -10.78 -19.53 8.70
CA GLN A 156 -11.83 -18.55 8.43
C GLN A 156 -11.21 -17.17 8.15
N CYS A 157 -11.90 -16.38 7.33
CA CYS A 157 -11.52 -14.98 7.12
C CYS A 157 -11.59 -14.21 8.45
N PRO A 158 -10.52 -13.52 8.89
CA PRO A 158 -10.52 -12.81 10.15
C PRO A 158 -11.59 -11.71 10.18
N LYS A 159 -12.10 -11.36 11.36
CA LYS A 159 -12.98 -10.20 11.49
C LYS A 159 -12.22 -8.91 11.15
N ASN A 160 -12.94 -7.86 10.76
CA ASN A 160 -12.30 -6.58 10.42
C ASN A 160 -11.43 -6.05 11.57
N LYS A 161 -11.91 -6.17 12.83
CA LYS A 161 -11.14 -5.73 14.00
C LYS A 161 -9.82 -6.47 14.12
N ASP A 162 -9.83 -7.79 14.00
CA ASP A 162 -8.64 -8.63 14.15
C ASP A 162 -7.63 -8.38 13.02
N PHE A 163 -8.14 -8.17 11.79
CA PHE A 163 -7.32 -7.81 10.64
C PHE A 163 -6.63 -6.44 10.83
N ILE A 164 -7.38 -5.44 11.29
CA ILE A 164 -6.87 -4.08 11.55
C ILE A 164 -5.90 -4.10 12.73
N ALA A 165 -6.22 -4.81 13.80
CA ALA A 165 -5.36 -4.94 14.98
C ALA A 165 -4.01 -5.56 14.59
N ARG A 166 -4.02 -6.60 13.74
CA ARG A 166 -2.79 -7.22 13.26
C ARG A 166 -1.92 -6.27 12.43
N LEU A 167 -2.52 -5.44 11.58
CA LEU A 167 -1.80 -4.42 10.84
C LEU A 167 -1.25 -3.31 11.76
N ALA A 168 -1.99 -2.96 12.81
CA ALA A 168 -1.60 -1.95 13.78
C ALA A 168 -0.37 -2.36 14.60
N GLU A 169 -0.16 -3.65 14.88
CA GLU A 169 1.02 -4.17 15.59
C GLU A 169 2.34 -3.84 14.89
N PHE A 170 2.34 -3.67 13.56
CA PHE A 170 3.56 -3.32 12.81
C PHE A 170 3.92 -1.83 12.86
N VAL A 171 3.04 -1.00 13.39
CA VAL A 171 3.21 0.47 13.44
C VAL A 171 3.08 1.04 14.87
N SER A 172 3.02 0.14 15.85
CA SER A 172 2.99 0.47 17.29
C SER A 172 4.37 0.79 17.85
#